data_a33e2bd57115f1b5078583404939a6e3
#
_entry.id   a33e2bd57115f1b5078583404939a6e3
#
_cell.length_a   1.000
_cell.length_b   1.000
_cell.length_c   1.000
_cell.angle_alpha   90.00
_cell.angle_beta   90.00
_cell.angle_gamma   90.00
#
_symmetry.space_group_name_H-M   'P 1'
#
loop_
_entity.id
_entity.type
_entity.pdbx_description
1 polymer ?
#
loop_
_entity_poly.entity_id
_entity_poly.type
_entity_poly.pdbx_seq_one_letter_code
_entity_poly.pdbx_strand_id
1 'polypeptide(L)'
;DEAAQRYEGSAWSTPFIGNSYRFARRNVRLLDARTMFFYLATMTTPAMVNAKLGVGSQYALAATDSEGRYLDGSKGYALTLPKGVPAQDFWSLVVYDPQTRSMLQTPRTARPSLSSQTGDLVANLDGSTTIYFGPEAPEGKETNWIQTVPGKGWFTILRLYGPLEAWFTKEWKPGEIQALP
;
A
#
# COMPACT_ATOMS: atom_id res chain seq x y z
N ASP A 1 -5.15 -2.95 14.80
CA ASP A 1 -6.44 -3.63 15.04
C ASP A 1 -6.48 -4.92 14.22
N GLU A 2 -6.52 -6.08 14.85
CA GLU A 2 -6.52 -7.41 14.20
C GLU A 2 -7.60 -7.54 13.12
N ALA A 3 -8.75 -6.90 13.30
CA ALA A 3 -9.85 -6.93 12.33
C ALA A 3 -9.51 -6.25 10.98
N ALA A 4 -8.56 -5.34 10.99
CA ALA A 4 -8.07 -4.65 9.79
C ALA A 4 -6.87 -5.37 9.15
N GLN A 5 -6.21 -6.27 9.88
CA GLN A 5 -5.02 -6.97 9.41
C GLN A 5 -5.37 -7.88 8.22
N ARG A 6 -4.65 -7.70 7.11
CA ARG A 6 -4.92 -8.51 5.91
C ARG A 6 -4.28 -9.88 5.98
N TYR A 7 -3.05 -9.95 6.50
CA TYR A 7 -2.28 -11.18 6.67
C TYR A 7 -1.85 -11.29 8.13
N GLU A 8 -1.89 -12.49 8.67
CA GLU A 8 -1.48 -12.75 10.05
C GLU A 8 -0.03 -12.30 10.28
N GLY A 9 0.21 -11.57 11.37
CA GLY A 9 1.53 -11.06 11.75
C GLY A 9 2.13 -10.01 10.80
N SER A 10 1.30 -9.38 9.94
CA SER A 10 1.76 -8.42 8.94
C SER A 10 1.34 -6.99 9.29
N ALA A 11 2.16 -6.01 8.90
CA ALA A 11 1.80 -4.60 8.95
C ALA A 11 0.73 -4.20 7.90
N TRP A 12 0.48 -5.06 6.91
CA TRP A 12 -0.49 -4.79 5.86
C TRP A 12 -1.93 -4.97 6.35
N SER A 13 -2.72 -3.92 6.20
CA SER A 13 -4.13 -3.87 6.59
C SER A 13 -5.06 -3.62 5.40
N THR A 14 -6.34 -3.94 5.58
CA THR A 14 -7.39 -3.59 4.61
C THR A 14 -8.14 -2.35 5.05
N PRO A 15 -8.41 -1.38 4.17
CA PRO A 15 -9.28 -0.26 4.48
C PRO A 15 -10.76 -0.64 4.61
N PHE A 16 -11.14 -1.85 4.15
CA PHE A 16 -12.53 -2.32 4.13
C PHE A 16 -12.73 -3.48 5.11
N ILE A 17 -12.77 -3.16 6.39
CA ILE A 17 -13.07 -4.14 7.44
C ILE A 17 -14.45 -4.76 7.19
N GLY A 18 -14.51 -6.09 7.20
CA GLY A 18 -15.73 -6.84 6.91
C GLY A 18 -16.01 -7.03 5.41
N ASN A 19 -15.07 -6.65 4.51
CA ASN A 19 -15.18 -6.80 3.06
C ASN A 19 -16.48 -6.21 2.48
N SER A 20 -16.94 -5.09 3.02
CA SER A 20 -18.19 -4.46 2.63
C SER A 20 -18.05 -2.95 2.50
N TYR A 21 -18.41 -2.40 1.35
CA TYR A 21 -18.49 -0.95 1.13
C TYR A 21 -19.60 -0.29 1.97
N ARG A 22 -20.53 -1.10 2.52
CA ARG A 22 -21.58 -0.64 3.44
C ARG A 22 -21.13 -0.62 4.89
N PHE A 23 -19.89 -1.12 5.16
CA PHE A 23 -19.38 -1.30 6.51
C PHE A 23 -20.39 -2.05 7.41
N ALA A 24 -20.87 -3.18 6.91
CA ALA A 24 -21.80 -4.03 7.61
C ALA A 24 -21.35 -5.49 7.52
N ARG A 25 -21.57 -6.24 8.60
CA ARG A 25 -21.37 -7.69 8.66
C ARG A 25 -22.69 -8.33 9.09
N ARG A 26 -23.27 -9.15 8.22
CA ARG A 26 -24.67 -9.62 8.40
C ARG A 26 -25.59 -8.40 8.54
N ASN A 27 -26.32 -8.27 9.66
CA ASN A 27 -27.25 -7.18 9.95
C ASN A 27 -26.67 -6.11 10.89
N VAL A 28 -25.37 -6.18 11.22
CA VAL A 28 -24.70 -5.26 12.14
C VAL A 28 -23.89 -4.22 11.36
N ARG A 29 -24.07 -2.95 11.68
CA ARG A 29 -23.25 -1.85 11.15
C ARG A 29 -21.92 -1.80 11.88
N LEU A 30 -20.83 -1.74 11.13
CA LEU A 30 -19.46 -1.59 11.64
C LEU A 30 -19.10 -0.10 11.67
N LEU A 31 -19.62 0.64 12.65
CA LEU A 31 -19.47 2.10 12.72
C LEU A 31 -18.01 2.53 12.88
N ASP A 32 -17.25 1.82 13.70
CA ASP A 32 -15.82 2.13 13.90
C ASP A 32 -15.01 1.91 12.61
N ALA A 33 -15.30 0.83 11.88
CA ALA A 33 -14.69 0.58 10.58
C ALA A 33 -15.02 1.67 9.57
N ARG A 34 -16.27 2.14 9.55
CA ARG A 34 -16.70 3.26 8.70
C ARG A 34 -16.01 4.56 9.07
N THR A 35 -15.90 4.84 10.36
CA THR A 35 -15.21 6.02 10.89
C THR A 35 -13.73 5.98 10.50
N MET A 36 -13.06 4.84 10.73
CA MET A 36 -11.67 4.66 10.34
C MET A 36 -11.47 4.86 8.83
N PHE A 37 -12.34 4.29 8.00
CA PHE A 37 -12.29 4.49 6.55
C PHE A 37 -12.40 5.95 6.16
N PHE A 38 -13.27 6.74 6.84
CA PHE A 38 -13.44 8.17 6.56
C PHE A 38 -12.12 8.96 6.76
N TYR A 39 -11.26 8.53 7.69
CA TYR A 39 -9.93 9.13 7.86
C TYR A 39 -8.94 8.72 6.76
N LEU A 40 -9.21 7.68 6.01
CA LEU A 40 -8.37 7.23 4.89
C LEU A 40 -8.85 7.80 3.54
N ALA A 41 -10.15 7.84 3.34
CA ALA A 41 -10.76 8.27 2.09
C ALA A 41 -12.16 8.88 2.32
N THR A 42 -12.54 9.83 1.48
CA THR A 42 -13.81 10.56 1.61
C THR A 42 -15.00 9.84 0.98
N MET A 43 -14.76 8.89 0.07
CA MET A 43 -15.83 8.13 -0.57
C MET A 43 -15.41 6.70 -0.87
N THR A 44 -16.39 5.84 -1.00
CA THR A 44 -16.23 4.44 -1.42
C THR A 44 -17.22 4.08 -2.51
N THR A 45 -16.82 3.17 -3.39
CA THR A 45 -17.69 2.59 -4.43
C THR A 45 -17.64 1.07 -4.36
N PRO A 46 -18.65 0.35 -4.88
CA PRO A 46 -18.61 -1.11 -4.97
C PRO A 46 -17.37 -1.64 -5.69
N ALA A 47 -16.90 -0.96 -6.73
CA ALA A 47 -15.71 -1.36 -7.49
C ALA A 47 -14.41 -1.37 -6.67
N MET A 48 -14.36 -0.62 -5.56
CA MET A 48 -13.21 -0.59 -4.64
C MET A 48 -13.19 -1.76 -3.67
N VAL A 49 -14.31 -2.43 -3.44
CA VAL A 49 -14.47 -3.41 -2.36
C VAL A 49 -14.87 -4.79 -2.84
N ASN A 50 -15.70 -4.85 -3.89
CA ASN A 50 -16.23 -6.13 -4.37
C ASN A 50 -15.10 -7.04 -4.83
N ALA A 51 -15.00 -8.19 -4.17
CA ALA A 51 -14.07 -9.24 -4.52
C ALA A 51 -14.52 -9.91 -5.84
N LYS A 52 -14.05 -9.39 -6.96
CA LYS A 52 -14.32 -9.94 -8.27
C LYS A 52 -13.02 -10.08 -9.04
N LEU A 53 -12.74 -11.28 -9.53
CA LEU A 53 -11.54 -11.58 -10.31
C LEU A 53 -11.47 -10.71 -11.56
N GLY A 54 -10.31 -10.11 -11.79
CA GLY A 54 -10.02 -9.32 -12.98
C GLY A 54 -10.80 -8.01 -13.11
N VAL A 55 -11.54 -7.57 -12.07
CA VAL A 55 -12.39 -6.38 -12.15
C VAL A 55 -12.22 -5.49 -10.93
N GLY A 56 -12.18 -4.17 -11.16
CA GLY A 56 -12.08 -3.16 -10.11
C GLY A 56 -10.69 -3.09 -9.50
N SER A 57 -10.61 -2.69 -8.23
CA SER A 57 -9.34 -2.52 -7.53
C SER A 57 -9.39 -3.15 -6.14
N GLN A 58 -8.23 -3.59 -5.68
CA GLN A 58 -8.01 -4.04 -4.32
C GLN A 58 -6.86 -3.28 -3.67
N TYR A 59 -6.85 -3.21 -2.35
CA TYR A 59 -5.99 -2.32 -1.59
C TYR A 59 -5.38 -3.04 -0.39
N ALA A 60 -4.09 -2.79 -0.15
CA ALA A 60 -3.45 -3.05 1.14
C ALA A 60 -2.74 -1.77 1.59
N LEU A 61 -2.88 -1.45 2.87
CA LEU A 61 -2.33 -0.26 3.50
C LEU A 61 -1.30 -0.67 4.55
N ALA A 62 -0.16 0.03 4.58
CA ALA A 62 0.84 -0.10 5.63
C ALA A 62 1.23 1.28 6.16
N ALA A 63 1.19 1.43 7.49
CA ALA A 63 1.58 2.64 8.20
C ALA A 63 2.75 2.39 9.17
N THR A 64 3.18 1.14 9.31
CA THR A 64 4.27 0.72 10.18
C THR A 64 5.27 -0.15 9.41
N ASP A 65 6.49 -0.21 9.93
CA ASP A 65 7.51 -1.12 9.45
C ASP A 65 7.33 -2.56 9.99
N SER A 66 8.22 -3.46 9.64
CA SER A 66 8.24 -4.87 10.08
C SER A 66 8.37 -5.07 11.59
N GLU A 67 8.80 -4.03 12.33
CA GLU A 67 8.91 -4.03 13.79
C GLU A 67 7.72 -3.33 14.47
N GLY A 68 6.70 -2.91 13.69
CA GLY A 68 5.51 -2.23 14.21
C GLY A 68 5.71 -0.74 14.51
N ARG A 69 6.83 -0.13 14.12
CA ARG A 69 7.10 1.30 14.31
C ARG A 69 6.45 2.10 13.18
N TYR A 70 5.85 3.23 13.51
CA TYR A 70 5.30 4.13 12.49
C TYR A 70 6.37 4.59 11.51
N LEU A 71 5.97 4.69 10.23
CA LEU A 71 6.86 5.11 9.15
C LEU A 71 7.22 6.59 9.29
N ASP A 72 8.51 6.86 9.33
CA ASP A 72 9.11 8.17 9.57
C ASP A 72 9.82 8.63 8.29
N GLY A 73 9.45 9.81 7.79
CA GLY A 73 10.01 10.36 6.56
C GLY A 73 11.47 10.80 6.65
N SER A 74 12.08 10.77 7.84
CA SER A 74 13.51 11.04 8.05
C SER A 74 14.38 9.81 7.83
N LYS A 75 13.78 8.62 7.72
CA LYS A 75 14.47 7.34 7.64
C LYS A 75 14.35 6.71 6.26
N GLY A 76 15.33 5.86 5.93
CA GLY A 76 15.28 5.00 4.77
C GLY A 76 14.51 3.70 5.04
N TYR A 77 13.76 3.23 4.04
CA TYR A 77 13.05 1.96 4.09
C TYR A 77 13.13 1.23 2.74
N ALA A 78 12.92 -0.08 2.78
CA ALA A 78 12.77 -0.91 1.59
C ALA A 78 11.53 -1.81 1.70
N LEU A 79 10.84 -1.98 0.57
CA LEU A 79 9.72 -2.90 0.40
C LEU A 79 9.98 -3.75 -0.83
N THR A 80 9.98 -5.06 -0.69
CA THR A 80 10.07 -5.97 -1.83
C THR A 80 8.69 -6.57 -2.15
N LEU A 81 8.22 -6.34 -3.35
CA LEU A 81 7.06 -7.02 -3.91
C LEU A 81 7.56 -8.30 -4.60
N PRO A 82 7.15 -9.50 -4.14
CA PRO A 82 7.50 -10.74 -4.81
C PRO A 82 7.06 -10.75 -6.26
N LYS A 83 7.73 -11.54 -7.10
CA LYS A 83 7.32 -11.73 -8.50
C LYS A 83 5.87 -12.15 -8.60
N GLY A 84 5.24 -11.84 -9.75
CA GLY A 84 3.88 -12.26 -10.02
C GLY A 84 2.83 -11.51 -9.18
N VAL A 85 3.01 -10.20 -8.98
CA VAL A 85 1.97 -9.37 -8.35
C VAL A 85 0.63 -9.65 -9.03
N PRO A 86 -0.41 -10.09 -8.28
CA PRO A 86 -1.65 -10.58 -8.85
C PRO A 86 -2.60 -9.44 -9.29
N ALA A 87 -2.17 -8.70 -10.31
CA ALA A 87 -2.92 -7.62 -10.96
C ALA A 87 -2.94 -7.87 -12.46
N GLN A 88 -4.12 -7.99 -13.06
CA GLN A 88 -4.29 -8.21 -14.49
C GLN A 88 -3.85 -7.00 -15.29
N ASP A 89 -4.21 -5.80 -14.84
CA ASP A 89 -3.94 -4.57 -15.57
C ASP A 89 -2.60 -3.97 -15.11
N PHE A 90 -2.53 -3.53 -13.87
CA PHE A 90 -1.30 -3.02 -13.25
C PHE A 90 -1.45 -2.93 -11.72
N TRP A 91 -0.33 -2.74 -11.04
CA TRP A 91 -0.30 -2.35 -9.65
C TRP A 91 0.33 -0.97 -9.48
N SER A 92 -0.02 -0.29 -8.39
CA SER A 92 0.62 0.96 -7.98
C SER A 92 0.85 1.01 -6.48
N LEU A 93 1.93 1.66 -6.09
CA LEU A 93 2.27 1.96 -4.71
C LEU A 93 2.35 3.47 -4.56
N VAL A 94 1.54 4.02 -3.66
CA VAL A 94 1.40 5.48 -3.48
C VAL A 94 1.63 5.83 -2.02
N VAL A 95 2.40 6.88 -1.77
CA VAL A 95 2.71 7.40 -0.43
C VAL A 95 1.83 8.59 -0.09
N TYR A 96 1.31 8.60 1.13
CA TYR A 96 0.35 9.57 1.64
C TYR A 96 0.82 10.24 2.92
N ASP A 97 0.42 11.49 3.10
CA ASP A 97 0.54 12.25 4.34
C ASP A 97 -0.65 11.89 5.26
N PRO A 98 -0.42 11.37 6.48
CA PRO A 98 -1.50 10.95 7.38
C PRO A 98 -2.31 12.12 7.95
N GLN A 99 -1.78 13.34 7.94
CA GLN A 99 -2.49 14.52 8.44
C GLN A 99 -3.46 15.08 7.41
N THR A 100 -2.99 15.22 6.17
CA THR A 100 -3.80 15.78 5.06
C THR A 100 -4.58 14.73 4.30
N ARG A 101 -4.18 13.47 4.38
CA ARG A 101 -4.72 12.32 3.63
C ARG A 101 -4.58 12.45 2.11
N SER A 102 -3.75 13.39 1.68
CA SER A 102 -3.38 13.56 0.28
C SER A 102 -2.09 12.80 -0.03
N MET A 103 -1.78 12.62 -1.32
CA MET A 103 -0.47 12.14 -1.72
C MET A 103 0.62 13.01 -1.10
N LEU A 104 1.68 12.39 -0.63
CA LEU A 104 2.78 13.08 0.02
C LEU A 104 3.42 14.07 -0.97
N GLN A 105 3.40 15.34 -0.62
CA GLN A 105 4.05 16.37 -1.41
C GLN A 105 5.52 16.45 -1.01
N THR A 106 6.39 16.19 -1.96
CA THR A 106 7.84 16.23 -1.79
C THR A 106 8.45 17.34 -2.64
N PRO A 107 9.63 17.86 -2.30
CA PRO A 107 10.36 18.83 -3.13
C PRO A 107 10.60 18.34 -4.56
N ARG A 108 10.76 17.04 -4.73
CA ARG A 108 10.83 16.38 -6.02
C ARG A 108 9.41 16.03 -6.47
N THR A 109 8.73 16.99 -7.06
CA THR A 109 7.31 16.94 -7.44
C THR A 109 6.89 15.78 -8.36
N ALA A 110 7.84 14.93 -8.76
CA ALA A 110 7.61 14.02 -9.88
C ALA A 110 7.05 12.65 -9.50
N ARG A 111 7.27 12.11 -8.28
CA ARG A 111 6.96 10.70 -8.02
C ARG A 111 6.54 10.40 -6.57
N PRO A 112 5.32 10.74 -6.15
CA PRO A 112 4.76 10.22 -4.89
C PRO A 112 4.31 8.76 -5.03
N SER A 113 4.55 8.14 -6.19
CA SER A 113 4.10 6.79 -6.52
C SER A 113 5.02 6.11 -7.53
N LEU A 114 5.04 4.78 -7.47
CA LEU A 114 5.58 3.89 -8.49
C LEU A 114 4.52 2.86 -8.89
N SER A 115 4.60 2.36 -10.11
CA SER A 115 3.68 1.34 -10.62
C SER A 115 4.38 0.38 -11.57
N SER A 116 3.76 -0.75 -11.88
CA SER A 116 4.26 -1.66 -12.90
C SER A 116 4.34 -1.05 -14.31
N GLN A 117 3.72 0.11 -14.51
CA GLN A 117 3.77 0.89 -15.75
C GLN A 117 4.83 2.00 -15.73
N THR A 118 5.59 2.14 -14.64
CA THR A 118 6.69 3.09 -14.56
C THR A 118 7.82 2.60 -15.47
N GLY A 119 8.12 3.33 -16.55
CA GLY A 119 8.94 2.85 -17.65
C GLY A 119 10.41 2.57 -17.32
N ASP A 120 10.92 3.12 -16.22
CA ASP A 120 12.29 2.93 -15.73
C ASP A 120 12.37 2.10 -14.44
N LEU A 121 11.28 1.42 -14.05
CA LEU A 121 11.27 0.54 -12.89
C LEU A 121 12.14 -0.69 -13.13
N VAL A 122 13.05 -0.98 -12.21
CA VAL A 122 13.99 -2.09 -12.32
C VAL A 122 13.55 -3.26 -11.43
N ALA A 123 13.37 -4.42 -12.04
CA ALA A 123 13.13 -5.67 -11.31
C ALA A 123 14.44 -6.30 -10.85
N ASN A 124 14.38 -7.05 -9.76
CA ASN A 124 15.48 -7.88 -9.29
C ASN A 124 15.67 -9.12 -10.21
N LEU A 125 16.79 -9.80 -10.08
CA LEU A 125 17.11 -10.99 -10.90
C LEU A 125 16.11 -12.15 -10.72
N ASP A 126 15.46 -12.24 -9.57
CA ASP A 126 14.41 -13.23 -9.28
C ASP A 126 13.01 -12.83 -9.77
N GLY A 127 12.90 -11.64 -10.39
CA GLY A 127 11.65 -11.08 -10.88
C GLY A 127 10.82 -10.34 -9.82
N SER A 128 11.29 -10.24 -8.59
CA SER A 128 10.71 -9.36 -7.57
C SER A 128 11.04 -7.89 -7.86
N THR A 129 10.34 -6.97 -7.19
CA THR A 129 10.61 -5.53 -7.32
C THR A 129 10.82 -4.93 -5.95
N THR A 130 12.01 -4.37 -5.70
CA THR A 130 12.29 -3.65 -4.46
C THR A 130 12.08 -2.16 -4.67
N ILE A 131 11.26 -1.55 -3.82
CA ILE A 131 10.95 -0.12 -3.78
C ILE A 131 11.56 0.46 -2.53
N TYR A 132 12.24 1.58 -2.68
CA TYR A 132 12.91 2.30 -1.61
C TYR A 132 12.12 3.56 -1.23
N PHE A 133 12.17 3.93 0.05
CA PHE A 133 11.59 5.16 0.57
C PHE A 133 12.63 5.85 1.44
N GLY A 134 12.65 7.16 1.41
CA GLY A 134 13.58 7.95 2.20
C GLY A 134 13.66 9.39 1.70
N PRO A 135 14.26 10.30 2.49
CA PRO A 135 14.48 11.68 2.06
C PRO A 135 15.43 11.76 0.87
N GLU A 136 16.33 10.78 0.75
CA GLU A 136 17.31 10.65 -0.33
C GLU A 136 17.27 9.23 -0.91
N ALA A 137 17.55 9.11 -2.20
CA ALA A 137 17.62 7.82 -2.87
C ALA A 137 18.89 7.08 -2.45
N PRO A 138 18.84 5.77 -2.15
CA PRO A 138 20.06 4.98 -2.08
C PRO A 138 20.78 4.98 -3.44
N GLU A 139 22.11 4.96 -3.42
CA GLU A 139 22.94 4.99 -4.62
C GLU A 139 22.56 3.89 -5.61
N GLY A 140 22.31 4.27 -6.86
CA GLY A 140 21.90 3.38 -7.94
C GLY A 140 20.47 2.81 -7.80
N LYS A 141 19.62 3.40 -6.96
CA LYS A 141 18.23 2.98 -6.74
C LYS A 141 17.20 4.08 -7.06
N GLU A 142 17.62 5.13 -7.72
CA GLU A 142 16.83 6.34 -8.00
C GLU A 142 15.54 6.04 -8.79
N THR A 143 15.56 5.01 -9.62
CA THR A 143 14.40 4.58 -10.43
C THR A 143 13.31 3.90 -9.61
N ASN A 144 13.71 3.20 -8.54
CA ASN A 144 12.82 2.45 -7.65
C ASN A 144 12.57 3.19 -6.33
N TRP A 145 12.77 4.49 -6.27
CA TRP A 145 12.70 5.27 -5.04
C TRP A 145 11.54 6.25 -5.04
N ILE A 146 10.87 6.33 -3.91
CA ILE A 146 9.84 7.32 -3.59
C ILE A 146 10.38 8.21 -2.46
N GLN A 147 10.44 9.52 -2.71
CA GLN A 147 10.91 10.48 -1.72
C GLN A 147 9.93 10.61 -0.56
N THR A 148 10.46 10.64 0.66
CA THR A 148 9.74 11.01 1.89
C THR A 148 10.20 12.36 2.41
N VAL A 149 9.52 12.89 3.44
CA VAL A 149 9.79 14.24 3.97
C VAL A 149 10.20 14.13 5.44
N PRO A 150 11.43 14.54 5.81
CA PRO A 150 11.86 14.58 7.19
C PRO A 150 10.89 15.36 8.09
N GLY A 151 10.65 14.82 9.30
CA GLY A 151 9.72 15.41 10.26
C GLY A 151 8.25 15.12 10.00
N LYS A 152 7.93 14.33 8.93
CA LYS A 152 6.58 13.85 8.66
C LYS A 152 6.50 12.34 8.75
N GLY A 153 5.44 11.84 9.38
CA GLY A 153 5.03 10.45 9.20
C GLY A 153 4.42 10.25 7.81
N TRP A 154 4.36 8.99 7.37
CA TRP A 154 3.71 8.63 6.12
C TRP A 154 3.08 7.25 6.18
N PHE A 155 2.20 6.95 5.24
CA PHE A 155 1.70 5.61 5.01
C PHE A 155 1.64 5.33 3.51
N THR A 156 1.56 4.08 3.15
CA THR A 156 1.47 3.68 1.74
C THR A 156 0.27 2.80 1.48
N ILE A 157 -0.24 2.89 0.25
CA ILE A 157 -1.30 2.02 -0.25
C ILE A 157 -0.78 1.31 -1.49
N LEU A 158 -0.72 -0.02 -1.41
CA LEU A 158 -0.59 -0.89 -2.57
C LEU A 158 -1.98 -1.10 -3.17
N ARG A 159 -2.10 -0.80 -4.47
CA ARG A 159 -3.33 -0.96 -5.25
C ARG A 159 -3.10 -1.97 -6.36
N LEU A 160 -4.01 -2.91 -6.51
CA LEU A 160 -4.04 -3.85 -7.60
C LEU A 160 -5.27 -3.57 -8.47
N TYR A 161 -5.06 -3.36 -9.74
CA TYR A 161 -6.11 -3.14 -10.74
C TYR A 161 -6.32 -4.43 -11.52
N GLY A 162 -7.59 -4.87 -11.61
CA GLY A 162 -7.90 -6.19 -12.10
C GLY A 162 -7.31 -7.31 -11.22
N PRO A 163 -7.65 -7.37 -9.91
CA PRO A 163 -7.01 -8.31 -8.99
C PRO A 163 -7.27 -9.77 -9.37
N LEU A 164 -6.24 -10.61 -9.27
CA LEU A 164 -6.27 -12.02 -9.61
C LEU A 164 -6.43 -12.91 -8.36
N GLU A 165 -6.64 -14.22 -8.59
CA GLU A 165 -6.99 -15.19 -7.55
C GLU A 165 -6.01 -15.22 -6.38
N ALA A 166 -4.69 -15.21 -6.64
CA ALA A 166 -3.66 -15.26 -5.60
C ALA A 166 -3.74 -14.09 -4.60
N TRP A 167 -4.38 -12.97 -4.98
CA TRP A 167 -4.70 -11.90 -4.04
C TRP A 167 -5.80 -12.28 -3.06
N PHE A 168 -6.85 -12.93 -3.53
CA PHE A 168 -8.01 -13.28 -2.71
C PHE A 168 -7.75 -14.49 -1.82
N THR A 169 -7.02 -15.48 -2.33
CA THR A 169 -6.57 -16.68 -1.58
C THR A 169 -5.46 -16.37 -0.59
N LYS A 170 -4.83 -15.17 -0.71
CA LYS A 170 -3.66 -14.74 0.08
C LYS A 170 -2.40 -15.58 -0.17
N GLU A 171 -2.33 -16.32 -1.27
CA GLU A 171 -1.12 -17.05 -1.69
C GLU A 171 0.01 -16.09 -2.05
N TRP A 172 -0.32 -14.93 -2.62
CA TRP A 172 0.62 -13.84 -2.82
C TRP A 172 0.48 -12.82 -1.69
N LYS A 173 1.62 -12.42 -1.13
CA LYS A 173 1.72 -11.42 -0.07
C LYS A 173 2.84 -10.44 -0.41
N PRO A 174 2.65 -9.11 -0.28
CA PRO A 174 3.75 -8.15 -0.36
C PRO A 174 4.74 -8.41 0.80
N GLY A 175 6.01 -8.08 0.60
CA GLY A 175 6.98 -8.05 1.71
C GLY A 175 6.58 -7.04 2.78
N GLU A 176 7.19 -7.13 3.94
CA GLU A 176 7.06 -6.09 4.97
C GLU A 176 7.99 -4.91 4.66
N ILE A 177 7.60 -3.72 5.07
CA ILE A 177 8.44 -2.52 4.96
C ILE A 177 9.54 -2.62 6.02
N GLN A 178 10.78 -2.66 5.60
CA GLN A 178 11.94 -2.79 6.48
C GLN A 178 12.71 -1.48 6.56
N ALA A 179 13.05 -1.04 7.78
CA ALA A 179 13.95 0.09 7.96
C ALA A 179 15.34 -0.27 7.43
N LEU A 180 15.95 0.67 6.72
CA LEU A 180 17.34 0.58 6.31
C LEU A 180 18.26 1.04 7.46
N PRO A 181 19.52 0.54 7.50
CA PRO A 181 20.50 0.94 8.51
C PRO A 181 20.74 2.45 8.57
#